data_132a72c85b75caff40cdc18a7cecd2c4
#
_entry.id   132a72c85b75caff40cdc18a7cecd2c4
#
_cell.length_a   1.000
_cell.length_b   1.000
_cell.length_c   1.000
_cell.angle_alpha   90.00
_cell.angle_beta   90.00
_cell.angle_gamma   90.00
#
_symmetry.space_group_name_H-M   'P 1'
#
loop_
_entity.id
_entity.type
_entity.pdbx_description
1 polymer ?
#
loop_
_entity_poly.entity_id
_entity_poly.type
_entity_poly.pdbx_seq_one_letter_code
_entity_poly.pdbx_strand_id
1 'polypeptide(L)'
;LAGKQLASIVLPTDKNGTIDTLKGSIKATQIRGLYDATKGKTLSRQIFIIDDADKMVAAAQHSFLKLLEEPAPNVHFILTSHHSNKLLATVLSRVQRHTLRRISTEESRALLTSLGVADEKQMNQLLFLASGRPAELIRLASGSGEFAERIHSITDARDLLQGDAHAKLSVIAKYQNDRQGALQLITAAQTILAHSMKNNDPRALIVTADQLATAYDRIAANGNVKLQLATVVV
;
A
#
# COMPACT_ATOMS: atom_id res chain seq x y z
N LEU A 1 -27.51 -25.46 0.85
CA LEU A 1 -26.09 -25.79 0.62
C LEU A 1 -25.28 -24.64 1.19
N ALA A 2 -24.73 -24.79 2.42
CA ALA A 2 -23.82 -23.84 3.04
C ALA A 2 -22.59 -23.71 2.14
N GLY A 3 -22.38 -22.54 1.52
CA GLY A 3 -21.23 -22.26 0.69
C GLY A 3 -19.95 -22.42 1.51
N LYS A 4 -19.21 -23.48 1.27
CA LYS A 4 -17.84 -23.62 1.81
C LYS A 4 -17.03 -22.43 1.30
N GLN A 5 -16.46 -21.66 2.22
CA GLN A 5 -15.57 -20.57 1.91
C GLN A 5 -14.38 -21.14 1.12
N LEU A 6 -14.33 -20.84 -0.17
CA LEU A 6 -13.31 -21.37 -1.09
C LEU A 6 -11.95 -20.68 -0.92
N ALA A 7 -11.91 -19.56 -0.22
CA ALA A 7 -10.69 -18.80 0.03
C ALA A 7 -10.64 -18.30 1.48
N SER A 8 -9.45 -18.35 2.08
CA SER A 8 -9.14 -17.78 3.39
C SER A 8 -7.99 -16.78 3.24
N ILE A 9 -8.07 -15.65 3.95
CA ILE A 9 -7.06 -14.59 3.85
C ILE A 9 -6.33 -14.47 5.19
N VAL A 10 -5.01 -14.46 5.14
CA VAL A 10 -4.12 -14.16 6.27
C VAL A 10 -3.62 -12.73 6.10
N LEU A 11 -3.88 -11.90 7.09
CA LEU A 11 -3.52 -10.48 7.13
C LEU A 11 -2.50 -10.22 8.24
N PRO A 12 -1.65 -9.20 8.10
CA PRO A 12 -0.79 -8.74 9.19
C PRO A 12 -1.61 -8.30 10.40
N THR A 13 -1.12 -8.64 11.60
CA THR A 13 -1.78 -8.29 12.86
C THR A 13 -0.83 -7.57 13.81
N ASP A 14 -1.38 -6.77 14.71
CA ASP A 14 -0.68 -6.15 15.82
C ASP A 14 -0.31 -7.17 16.93
N LYS A 15 0.19 -6.67 18.07
CA LYS A 15 0.54 -7.53 19.23
C LYS A 15 -0.68 -8.23 19.84
N ASN A 16 -1.86 -7.63 19.70
CA ASN A 16 -3.12 -8.12 20.27
C ASN A 16 -3.88 -9.06 19.32
N GLY A 17 -3.39 -9.25 18.10
CA GLY A 17 -4.04 -10.07 17.08
C GLY A 17 -5.08 -9.32 16.25
N THR A 18 -5.20 -7.99 16.40
CA THR A 18 -6.06 -7.14 15.57
C THR A 18 -5.38 -6.90 14.22
N ILE A 19 -6.17 -6.89 13.14
CA ILE A 19 -5.65 -6.62 11.79
C ILE A 19 -5.03 -5.22 11.76
N ASP A 20 -3.76 -5.17 11.39
CA ASP A 20 -2.99 -3.94 11.19
C ASP A 20 -2.14 -4.07 9.94
N THR A 21 -2.69 -3.60 8.83
CA THR A 21 -2.01 -3.63 7.53
C THR A 21 -0.89 -2.59 7.39
N LEU A 22 -0.77 -1.63 8.31
CA LEU A 22 0.29 -0.61 8.28
C LEU A 22 1.54 -1.09 9.04
N LYS A 23 1.38 -1.48 10.31
CA LYS A 23 2.48 -1.80 11.23
C LYS A 23 2.49 -3.25 11.68
N GLY A 24 1.45 -4.00 11.36
CA GLY A 24 1.29 -5.39 11.74
C GLY A 24 2.34 -6.31 11.10
N SER A 25 2.45 -7.50 11.65
CA SER A 25 3.27 -8.59 11.11
C SER A 25 2.49 -9.89 11.03
N ILE A 26 2.90 -10.77 10.14
CA ILE A 26 2.35 -12.13 10.06
C ILE A 26 3.20 -13.02 10.94
N LYS A 27 2.57 -13.58 11.98
CA LYS A 27 3.22 -14.38 13.02
C LYS A 27 3.25 -15.88 12.66
N ALA A 28 4.20 -16.62 13.22
CA ALA A 28 4.29 -18.06 13.01
C ALA A 28 3.02 -18.82 13.43
N THR A 29 2.29 -18.32 14.43
CA THR A 29 1.02 -18.89 14.87
C THR A 29 -0.07 -18.86 13.81
N GLN A 30 -0.14 -17.77 13.02
CA GLN A 30 -1.08 -17.64 11.90
C GLN A 30 -0.77 -18.68 10.80
N ILE A 31 0.50 -18.86 10.48
CA ILE A 31 0.96 -19.85 9.48
C ILE A 31 0.73 -21.29 9.98
N ARG A 32 0.97 -21.57 11.28
CA ARG A 32 0.66 -22.88 11.86
C ARG A 32 -0.84 -23.20 11.81
N GLY A 33 -1.70 -22.18 11.97
CA GLY A 33 -3.15 -22.36 11.81
C GLY A 33 -3.52 -22.81 10.39
N LEU A 34 -2.79 -22.37 9.34
CA LEU A 34 -2.99 -22.87 7.99
C LEU A 34 -2.64 -24.36 7.86
N TYR A 35 -1.58 -24.80 8.54
CA TYR A 35 -1.21 -26.21 8.55
C TYR A 35 -2.33 -27.09 9.11
N ASP A 36 -2.96 -26.68 10.20
CA ASP A 36 -4.09 -27.41 10.78
C ASP A 36 -5.33 -27.36 9.87
N ALA A 37 -5.58 -26.24 9.20
CA ALA A 37 -6.68 -26.10 8.25
C ALA A 37 -6.49 -26.96 6.97
N THR A 38 -5.24 -27.31 6.61
CA THR A 38 -4.93 -28.07 5.40
C THR A 38 -4.81 -29.58 5.65
N LYS A 39 -4.80 -30.07 6.90
CA LYS A 39 -4.68 -31.49 7.24
C LYS A 39 -5.85 -32.38 6.80
N GLY A 40 -7.00 -31.79 6.50
CA GLY A 40 -8.18 -32.53 6.07
C GLY A 40 -8.11 -32.91 4.57
N LYS A 41 -8.46 -34.15 4.22
CA LYS A 41 -8.70 -34.52 2.82
C LYS A 41 -9.92 -33.77 2.30
N THR A 42 -9.71 -32.67 1.58
CA THR A 42 -10.78 -31.89 0.97
C THR A 42 -10.87 -32.26 -0.51
N LEU A 43 -12.07 -32.66 -0.94
CA LEU A 43 -12.35 -32.92 -2.37
C LEU A 43 -12.44 -31.63 -3.18
N SER A 44 -12.70 -30.49 -2.53
CA SER A 44 -12.82 -29.17 -3.15
C SER A 44 -11.52 -28.40 -3.08
N ARG A 45 -11.28 -27.55 -4.09
CA ARG A 45 -10.13 -26.64 -4.12
C ARG A 45 -10.20 -25.65 -2.95
N GLN A 46 -9.09 -25.48 -2.24
CA GLN A 46 -8.92 -24.48 -1.17
C GLN A 46 -7.82 -23.49 -1.57
N ILE A 47 -8.09 -22.20 -1.38
CA ILE A 47 -7.17 -21.13 -1.69
C ILE A 47 -6.87 -20.38 -0.39
N PHE A 48 -5.60 -20.25 -0.05
CA PHE A 48 -5.12 -19.44 1.06
C PHE A 48 -4.35 -18.24 0.50
N ILE A 49 -4.82 -17.04 0.80
CA ILE A 49 -4.19 -15.79 0.38
C ILE A 49 -3.40 -15.24 1.57
N ILE A 50 -2.10 -15.07 1.41
CA ILE A 50 -1.23 -14.42 2.40
C ILE A 50 -0.94 -13.03 1.87
N ASP A 51 -1.64 -12.06 2.41
CA ASP A 51 -1.54 -10.67 1.98
C ASP A 51 -0.38 -9.97 2.69
N ASP A 52 0.38 -9.14 1.98
CA ASP A 52 1.63 -8.54 2.47
C ASP A 52 2.62 -9.59 3.03
N ALA A 53 2.89 -10.65 2.30
CA ALA A 53 3.75 -11.76 2.75
C ALA A 53 5.15 -11.31 3.19
N ASP A 54 5.64 -10.16 2.70
CA ASP A 54 6.89 -9.53 3.15
C ASP A 54 6.84 -9.02 4.60
N LYS A 55 5.66 -9.00 5.23
CA LYS A 55 5.48 -8.75 6.67
C LYS A 55 5.52 -10.02 7.53
N MET A 56 5.75 -11.19 6.92
CA MET A 56 6.01 -12.41 7.70
C MET A 56 7.31 -12.28 8.48
N VAL A 57 7.24 -12.51 9.79
CA VAL A 57 8.46 -12.66 10.60
C VAL A 57 9.25 -13.90 10.16
N ALA A 58 10.56 -13.94 10.39
CA ALA A 58 11.41 -15.05 9.94
C ALA A 58 10.87 -16.43 10.37
N ALA A 59 10.41 -16.56 11.62
CA ALA A 59 9.81 -17.80 12.13
C ALA A 59 8.52 -18.21 11.36
N ALA A 60 7.74 -17.23 10.87
CA ALA A 60 6.56 -17.50 10.05
C ALA A 60 6.97 -18.03 8.68
N GLN A 61 7.97 -17.39 8.04
CA GLN A 61 8.50 -17.85 6.76
C GLN A 61 9.06 -19.27 6.83
N HIS A 62 9.84 -19.59 7.87
CA HIS A 62 10.34 -20.96 8.07
C HIS A 62 9.19 -21.98 8.31
N SER A 63 8.18 -21.62 9.08
CA SER A 63 7.01 -22.48 9.26
C SER A 63 6.24 -22.71 7.95
N PHE A 64 6.23 -21.70 7.06
CA PHE A 64 5.54 -21.77 5.78
C PHE A 64 6.23 -22.70 4.77
N LEU A 65 7.55 -22.88 4.86
CA LEU A 65 8.30 -23.76 3.97
C LEU A 65 7.72 -25.18 3.93
N LYS A 66 7.30 -25.73 5.10
CA LYS A 66 6.69 -27.05 5.15
C LYS A 66 5.40 -27.16 4.32
N LEU A 67 4.59 -26.12 4.29
CA LEU A 67 3.37 -26.06 3.48
C LEU A 67 3.66 -25.93 1.99
N LEU A 68 4.79 -25.30 1.64
CA LEU A 68 5.22 -25.17 0.25
C LEU A 68 5.90 -26.41 -0.30
N GLU A 69 6.60 -27.17 0.56
CA GLU A 69 7.28 -28.42 0.16
C GLU A 69 6.32 -29.58 -0.06
N GLU A 70 5.33 -29.71 0.82
CA GLU A 70 4.36 -30.79 0.79
C GLU A 70 2.94 -30.24 0.87
N PRO A 71 2.46 -29.52 -0.17
CA PRO A 71 1.11 -28.99 -0.15
C PRO A 71 0.08 -30.11 -0.20
N ALA A 72 -0.93 -30.03 0.65
CA ALA A 72 -2.03 -30.98 0.62
C ALA A 72 -2.75 -30.92 -0.75
N PRO A 73 -3.32 -32.05 -1.24
CA PRO A 73 -4.06 -32.06 -2.51
C PRO A 73 -5.16 -31.00 -2.54
N ASN A 74 -5.28 -30.31 -3.67
CA ASN A 74 -6.26 -29.22 -3.90
C ASN A 74 -6.04 -27.95 -3.06
N VAL A 75 -4.92 -27.80 -2.34
CA VAL A 75 -4.56 -26.59 -1.61
C VAL A 75 -3.65 -25.71 -2.47
N HIS A 76 -3.99 -24.43 -2.56
CA HIS A 76 -3.22 -23.44 -3.28
C HIS A 76 -2.92 -22.25 -2.39
N PHE A 77 -1.69 -21.74 -2.46
CA PHE A 77 -1.26 -20.54 -1.76
C PHE A 77 -1.04 -19.39 -2.76
N ILE A 78 -1.59 -18.22 -2.46
CA ILE A 78 -1.34 -16.98 -3.19
C ILE A 78 -0.69 -16.02 -2.20
N LEU A 79 0.50 -15.53 -2.53
CA LEU A 79 1.21 -14.55 -1.73
C LEU A 79 1.20 -13.22 -2.48
N THR A 80 0.76 -12.16 -1.82
CA THR A 80 1.02 -10.80 -2.32
C THR A 80 2.23 -10.22 -1.60
N SER A 81 3.00 -9.38 -2.26
CA SER A 81 4.15 -8.73 -1.65
C SER A 81 4.51 -7.44 -2.38
N HIS A 82 4.81 -6.39 -1.64
CA HIS A 82 5.39 -5.16 -2.16
C HIS A 82 6.92 -5.19 -2.19
N HIS A 83 7.53 -6.03 -1.35
CA HIS A 83 8.97 -6.13 -1.16
C HIS A 83 9.44 -7.60 -1.16
N SER A 84 9.48 -8.22 -2.33
CA SER A 84 9.87 -9.64 -2.44
C SER A 84 11.28 -9.95 -1.92
N ASN A 85 12.16 -8.95 -1.84
CA ASN A 85 13.50 -9.07 -1.25
C ASN A 85 13.49 -9.31 0.28
N LYS A 86 12.37 -9.08 0.97
CA LYS A 86 12.20 -9.42 2.39
C LYS A 86 11.78 -10.87 2.61
N LEU A 87 11.40 -11.58 1.54
CA LEU A 87 11.09 -12.99 1.60
C LEU A 87 12.38 -13.82 1.50
N LEU A 88 12.45 -14.90 2.27
CA LEU A 88 13.57 -15.82 2.22
C LEU A 88 13.74 -16.40 0.80
N ALA A 89 14.98 -16.59 0.36
CA ALA A 89 15.28 -17.20 -0.92
C ALA A 89 14.67 -18.62 -1.04
N THR A 90 14.57 -19.33 0.06
CA THR A 90 13.94 -20.66 0.17
C THR A 90 12.41 -20.63 -0.06
N VAL A 91 11.72 -19.54 0.32
CA VAL A 91 10.31 -19.31 -0.03
C VAL A 91 10.20 -18.97 -1.52
N LEU A 92 11.02 -18.02 -1.99
CA LEU A 92 11.00 -17.57 -3.38
C LEU A 92 11.30 -18.68 -4.39
N SER A 93 12.14 -19.66 -4.04
CA SER A 93 12.45 -20.83 -4.90
C SER A 93 11.29 -21.83 -5.04
N ARG A 94 10.29 -21.75 -4.16
CA ARG A 94 9.15 -22.69 -4.12
C ARG A 94 7.83 -22.07 -4.61
N VAL A 95 7.85 -20.82 -5.04
CA VAL A 95 6.67 -20.11 -5.54
C VAL A 95 6.91 -19.64 -6.98
N GLN A 96 5.84 -19.67 -7.78
CA GLN A 96 5.86 -19.03 -9.09
C GLN A 96 5.65 -17.53 -8.91
N ARG A 97 6.55 -16.71 -9.46
CA ARG A 97 6.50 -15.26 -9.34
C ARG A 97 5.80 -14.63 -10.54
N HIS A 98 4.83 -13.80 -10.27
CA HIS A 98 4.14 -12.96 -11.24
C HIS A 98 4.28 -11.50 -10.84
N THR A 99 5.00 -10.72 -11.66
CA THR A 99 5.16 -9.29 -11.41
C THR A 99 3.99 -8.55 -12.06
N LEU A 100 3.17 -7.90 -11.23
CA LEU A 100 2.12 -7.01 -11.69
C LEU A 100 2.73 -5.67 -12.11
N ARG A 101 2.47 -5.25 -13.34
CA ARG A 101 2.92 -3.96 -13.88
C ARG A 101 1.79 -2.95 -13.79
N ARG A 102 2.18 -1.69 -13.71
CA ARG A 102 1.23 -0.58 -13.87
C ARG A 102 0.74 -0.56 -15.31
N ILE A 103 -0.52 -0.21 -15.51
CA ILE A 103 -1.08 0.00 -16.85
C ILE A 103 -0.65 1.37 -17.39
N SER A 104 -0.64 1.50 -18.72
CA SER A 104 -0.30 2.75 -19.40
C SER A 104 -1.34 3.85 -19.13
N THR A 105 -1.01 5.07 -19.49
CA THR A 105 -1.95 6.21 -19.40
C THR A 105 -3.16 6.00 -20.31
N GLU A 106 -2.94 5.43 -21.50
CA GLU A 106 -4.01 5.13 -22.48
C GLU A 106 -4.96 4.05 -21.95
N GLU A 107 -4.40 2.95 -21.42
CA GLU A 107 -5.19 1.88 -20.79
C GLU A 107 -5.96 2.41 -19.56
N SER A 108 -5.34 3.31 -18.78
CA SER A 108 -5.97 3.95 -17.63
C SER A 108 -7.14 4.85 -18.06
N ARG A 109 -6.98 5.62 -19.15
CA ARG A 109 -8.06 6.44 -19.73
C ARG A 109 -9.19 5.56 -20.25
N ALA A 110 -8.89 4.51 -20.99
CA ALA A 110 -9.89 3.59 -21.49
C ALA A 110 -10.70 2.94 -20.34
N LEU A 111 -10.03 2.56 -19.25
CA LEU A 111 -10.68 2.04 -18.05
C LEU A 111 -11.61 3.09 -17.42
N LEU A 112 -11.17 4.33 -17.23
CA LEU A 112 -11.99 5.41 -16.66
C LEU A 112 -13.20 5.73 -17.54
N THR A 113 -13.04 5.75 -18.86
CA THR A 113 -14.14 5.92 -19.80
C THR A 113 -15.16 4.77 -19.67
N SER A 114 -14.70 3.54 -19.53
CA SER A 114 -15.59 2.38 -19.31
C SER A 114 -16.35 2.44 -17.98
N LEU A 115 -15.80 3.16 -16.98
CA LEU A 115 -16.44 3.41 -15.69
C LEU A 115 -17.37 4.65 -15.71
N GLY A 116 -17.56 5.30 -16.88
CA GLY A 116 -18.45 6.44 -17.03
C GLY A 116 -17.84 7.80 -16.64
N VAL A 117 -16.54 7.89 -16.43
CA VAL A 117 -15.87 9.16 -16.14
C VAL A 117 -15.72 9.95 -17.45
N ALA A 118 -16.52 11.00 -17.61
CA ALA A 118 -16.54 11.85 -18.83
C ALA A 118 -15.86 13.19 -18.63
N ASP A 119 -15.76 13.70 -17.41
CA ASP A 119 -15.11 14.98 -17.12
C ASP A 119 -13.59 14.86 -17.23
N GLU A 120 -13.00 15.62 -18.14
CA GLU A 120 -11.57 15.58 -18.44
C GLU A 120 -10.70 16.03 -17.24
N LYS A 121 -11.19 16.98 -16.44
CA LYS A 121 -10.49 17.44 -15.22
C LYS A 121 -10.45 16.33 -14.19
N GLN A 122 -11.59 15.69 -13.94
CA GLN A 122 -11.67 14.55 -13.02
C GLN A 122 -10.81 13.37 -13.51
N MET A 123 -10.84 13.08 -14.80
CA MET A 123 -10.03 12.04 -15.44
C MET A 123 -8.54 12.28 -15.18
N ASN A 124 -8.03 13.49 -15.44
CA ASN A 124 -6.63 13.83 -15.23
C ASN A 124 -6.23 13.74 -13.74
N GLN A 125 -7.11 14.13 -12.83
CA GLN A 125 -6.90 13.98 -11.39
C GLN A 125 -6.83 12.51 -10.98
N LEU A 126 -7.73 11.66 -11.47
CA LEU A 126 -7.72 10.22 -11.21
C LEU A 126 -6.47 9.54 -11.77
N LEU A 127 -6.06 9.87 -12.98
CA LEU A 127 -4.83 9.38 -13.59
C LEU A 127 -3.59 9.72 -12.76
N PHE A 128 -3.53 10.95 -12.27
CA PHE A 128 -2.46 11.40 -11.39
C PHE A 128 -2.42 10.61 -10.06
N LEU A 129 -3.56 10.53 -9.38
CA LEU A 129 -3.68 9.86 -8.07
C LEU A 129 -3.39 8.36 -8.15
N ALA A 130 -3.95 7.68 -9.13
CA ALA A 130 -3.80 6.24 -9.26
C ALA A 130 -2.46 5.81 -9.87
N SER A 131 -1.80 6.68 -10.65
CA SER A 131 -0.48 6.43 -11.22
C SER A 131 -0.37 5.05 -11.92
N GLY A 132 -1.36 4.66 -12.73
CA GLY A 132 -1.40 3.40 -13.47
C GLY A 132 -1.73 2.16 -12.62
N ARG A 133 -2.37 2.31 -11.46
CA ARG A 133 -2.86 1.20 -10.62
C ARG A 133 -4.36 1.01 -10.86
N PRO A 134 -4.80 -0.07 -11.57
CA PRO A 134 -6.20 -0.25 -11.97
C PRO A 134 -7.18 -0.31 -10.79
N ALA A 135 -6.84 -1.05 -9.74
CA ALA A 135 -7.68 -1.16 -8.56
C ALA A 135 -7.91 0.19 -7.87
N GLU A 136 -6.88 1.03 -7.83
CA GLU A 136 -6.95 2.38 -7.29
C GLU A 136 -7.82 3.30 -8.16
N LEU A 137 -7.72 3.19 -9.50
CA LEU A 137 -8.59 3.90 -10.44
C LEU A 137 -10.06 3.57 -10.18
N ILE A 138 -10.39 2.27 -10.10
CA ILE A 138 -11.75 1.80 -9.85
C ILE A 138 -12.25 2.32 -8.50
N ARG A 139 -11.45 2.22 -7.46
CA ARG A 139 -11.79 2.63 -6.10
C ARG A 139 -12.08 4.13 -6.02
N LEU A 140 -11.21 4.96 -6.59
CA LEU A 140 -11.37 6.41 -6.59
C LEU A 140 -12.52 6.87 -7.50
N ALA A 141 -12.78 6.17 -8.62
CA ALA A 141 -13.87 6.49 -9.53
C ALA A 141 -15.25 6.09 -8.99
N SER A 142 -15.34 5.17 -8.02
CA SER A 142 -16.61 4.67 -7.47
C SER A 142 -17.38 5.67 -6.59
N GLY A 143 -16.89 6.89 -6.39
CA GLY A 143 -17.60 7.96 -5.70
C GLY A 143 -17.67 7.85 -4.18
N SER A 144 -16.77 7.09 -3.56
CA SER A 144 -16.72 6.80 -2.10
C SER A 144 -16.34 7.98 -1.20
N GLY A 145 -16.34 9.22 -1.68
CA GLY A 145 -15.86 10.41 -0.94
C GLY A 145 -14.32 10.50 -0.86
N GLU A 146 -13.64 9.39 -0.94
CA GLU A 146 -12.19 9.29 -0.83
C GLU A 146 -11.44 10.06 -1.92
N PHE A 147 -12.03 10.19 -3.11
CA PHE A 147 -11.48 11.00 -4.19
C PHE A 147 -11.36 12.47 -3.78
N ALA A 148 -12.41 13.04 -3.16
CA ALA A 148 -12.40 14.44 -2.71
C ALA A 148 -11.34 14.66 -1.62
N GLU A 149 -11.24 13.75 -0.65
CA GLU A 149 -10.21 13.81 0.41
C GLU A 149 -8.79 13.75 -0.18
N ARG A 150 -8.57 12.88 -1.16
CA ARG A 150 -7.28 12.78 -1.85
C ARG A 150 -6.93 14.04 -2.64
N ILE A 151 -7.91 14.67 -3.30
CA ILE A 151 -7.68 15.93 -4.01
C ILE A 151 -7.32 17.05 -3.02
N HIS A 152 -7.97 17.12 -1.86
CA HIS A 152 -7.60 18.07 -0.81
C HIS A 152 -6.17 17.83 -0.32
N SER A 153 -5.79 16.57 -0.05
CA SER A 153 -4.43 16.24 0.36
C SER A 153 -3.39 16.61 -0.70
N ILE A 154 -3.70 16.50 -2.00
CA ILE A 154 -2.80 16.93 -3.09
C ILE A 154 -2.66 18.46 -3.12
N THR A 155 -3.74 19.20 -2.89
CA THR A 155 -3.69 20.67 -2.83
C THR A 155 -2.83 21.12 -1.65
N ASP A 156 -3.11 20.61 -0.47
CA ASP A 156 -2.32 20.89 0.73
C ASP A 156 -0.84 20.49 0.57
N ALA A 157 -0.57 19.35 -0.09
CA ALA A 157 0.79 18.90 -0.37
C ALA A 157 1.53 19.83 -1.34
N ARG A 158 0.83 20.40 -2.31
CA ARG A 158 1.40 21.40 -3.21
C ARG A 158 1.74 22.69 -2.45
N ASP A 159 0.85 23.15 -1.59
CA ASP A 159 1.07 24.31 -0.73
C ASP A 159 2.24 24.07 0.23
N LEU A 160 2.40 22.86 0.76
CA LEU A 160 3.54 22.47 1.61
C LEU A 160 4.86 22.53 0.84
N LEU A 161 4.89 22.08 -0.41
CA LEU A 161 6.10 22.01 -1.22
C LEU A 161 6.47 23.37 -1.88
N GLN A 162 5.50 24.10 -2.36
CA GLN A 162 5.69 25.25 -3.25
C GLN A 162 5.06 26.55 -2.76
N GLY A 163 4.25 26.48 -1.70
CA GLY A 163 3.57 27.64 -1.12
C GLY A 163 4.55 28.62 -0.47
N ASP A 164 4.07 29.82 -0.19
CA ASP A 164 4.78 30.78 0.65
C ASP A 164 4.84 30.34 2.12
N ALA A 165 5.56 31.07 2.96
CA ALA A 165 5.71 30.73 4.37
C ALA A 165 4.35 30.64 5.11
N HIS A 166 3.38 31.48 4.73
CA HIS A 166 2.05 31.47 5.35
C HIS A 166 1.27 30.20 4.96
N ALA A 167 1.23 29.84 3.67
CA ALA A 167 0.57 28.64 3.17
C ALA A 167 1.17 27.39 3.82
N LYS A 168 2.48 27.28 3.89
CA LYS A 168 3.19 26.16 4.52
C LYS A 168 2.84 26.02 6.01
N LEU A 169 2.86 27.10 6.76
CA LEU A 169 2.50 27.11 8.19
C LEU A 169 1.01 26.76 8.39
N SER A 170 0.12 27.21 7.52
CA SER A 170 -1.30 26.88 7.56
C SER A 170 -1.54 25.38 7.38
N VAL A 171 -0.84 24.76 6.43
CA VAL A 171 -0.91 23.31 6.22
C VAL A 171 -0.40 22.57 7.46
N ILE A 172 0.74 22.97 8.04
CA ILE A 172 1.27 22.34 9.25
C ILE A 172 0.28 22.44 10.41
N ALA A 173 -0.32 23.61 10.61
CA ALA A 173 -1.32 23.82 11.66
C ALA A 173 -2.56 22.93 11.47
N LYS A 174 -3.01 22.74 10.24
CA LYS A 174 -4.14 21.87 9.89
C LYS A 174 -3.90 20.41 10.30
N TYR A 175 -2.69 19.89 10.06
CA TYR A 175 -2.37 18.48 10.28
C TYR A 175 -1.66 18.16 11.59
N GLN A 176 -1.32 19.16 12.43
CA GLN A 176 -0.50 18.96 13.63
C GLN A 176 -1.04 17.94 14.64
N ASN A 177 -2.37 17.76 14.69
CA ASN A 177 -3.05 16.84 15.60
C ASN A 177 -3.66 15.63 14.87
N ASP A 178 -3.52 15.57 13.56
CA ASP A 178 -4.01 14.46 12.72
C ASP A 178 -2.84 13.69 12.12
N ARG A 179 -2.43 12.63 12.81
CA ARG A 179 -1.32 11.78 12.38
C ARG A 179 -1.61 11.06 11.05
N GLN A 180 -2.83 10.56 10.90
CA GLN A 180 -3.19 9.81 9.70
C GLN A 180 -3.28 10.75 8.50
N GLY A 181 -3.88 11.90 8.66
CA GLY A 181 -3.91 12.94 7.63
C GLY A 181 -2.50 13.43 7.27
N ALA A 182 -1.60 13.60 8.25
CA ALA A 182 -0.21 13.98 8.00
C ALA A 182 0.56 12.93 7.19
N LEU A 183 0.35 11.64 7.43
CA LEU A 183 0.94 10.57 6.62
C LEU A 183 0.40 10.56 5.19
N GLN A 184 -0.89 10.84 5.02
CA GLN A 184 -1.51 10.98 3.70
C GLN A 184 -0.97 12.22 2.96
N LEU A 185 -0.82 13.36 3.67
CA LEU A 185 -0.21 14.58 3.13
C LEU A 185 1.21 14.32 2.60
N ILE A 186 2.06 13.66 3.40
CA ILE A 186 3.42 13.33 2.98
C ILE A 186 3.41 12.39 1.77
N THR A 187 2.53 11.39 1.75
CA THR A 187 2.38 10.47 0.61
C THR A 187 1.95 11.23 -0.66
N ALA A 188 1.06 12.21 -0.53
CA ALA A 188 0.65 13.09 -1.61
C ALA A 188 1.83 13.95 -2.10
N ALA A 189 2.63 14.52 -1.20
CA ALA A 189 3.83 15.28 -1.52
C ALA A 189 4.88 14.44 -2.25
N GLN A 190 5.13 13.22 -1.78
CA GLN A 190 6.01 12.26 -2.46
C GLN A 190 5.51 11.91 -3.87
N THR A 191 4.19 11.80 -4.07
CA THR A 191 3.59 11.55 -5.39
C THR A 191 3.83 12.72 -6.34
N ILE A 192 3.68 13.96 -5.85
CA ILE A 192 3.97 15.20 -6.63
C ILE A 192 5.45 15.21 -7.02
N LEU A 193 6.36 14.99 -6.08
CA LEU A 193 7.81 14.97 -6.34
C LEU A 193 8.19 13.88 -7.34
N ALA A 194 7.68 12.66 -7.19
CA ALA A 194 7.96 11.56 -8.11
C ALA A 194 7.50 11.87 -9.54
N HIS A 195 6.40 12.64 -9.69
CA HIS A 195 5.94 13.10 -11.00
C HIS A 195 6.82 14.21 -11.55
N SER A 196 7.26 15.13 -10.70
CA SER A 196 8.16 16.23 -11.08
C SER A 196 9.55 15.73 -11.48
N MET A 197 10.07 14.68 -10.83
CA MET A 197 11.36 14.05 -11.16
C MET A 197 11.42 13.47 -12.58
N LYS A 198 10.28 13.15 -13.20
CA LYS A 198 10.23 12.66 -14.57
C LYS A 198 10.53 13.76 -15.60
N ASN A 199 10.29 15.02 -15.22
CA ASN A 199 10.33 16.17 -16.14
C ASN A 199 11.41 17.20 -15.78
N ASN A 200 12.06 17.06 -14.60
CA ASN A 200 13.06 18.01 -14.09
C ASN A 200 14.33 17.27 -13.63
N ASP A 201 15.42 18.01 -13.38
CA ASP A 201 16.63 17.44 -12.81
C ASP A 201 16.32 16.79 -11.44
N PRO A 202 16.53 15.47 -11.28
CA PRO A 202 16.24 14.78 -10.05
C PRO A 202 17.05 15.28 -8.85
N ARG A 203 18.25 15.82 -9.08
CA ARG A 203 19.19 16.22 -8.02
C ARG A 203 18.63 17.29 -7.09
N ALA A 204 17.90 18.27 -7.65
CA ALA A 204 17.27 19.32 -6.84
C ALA A 204 16.15 18.82 -5.94
N LEU A 205 15.52 17.70 -6.28
CA LEU A 205 14.37 17.15 -5.58
C LEU A 205 14.72 16.03 -4.59
N ILE A 206 15.94 15.49 -4.65
CA ILE A 206 16.38 14.36 -3.81
C ILE A 206 16.36 14.75 -2.33
N VAL A 207 16.86 15.94 -1.97
CA VAL A 207 16.90 16.41 -0.58
C VAL A 207 15.48 16.48 0.01
N THR A 208 14.55 17.07 -0.72
CA THR A 208 13.14 17.16 -0.28
C THR A 208 12.48 15.78 -0.20
N ALA A 209 12.82 14.87 -1.12
CA ALA A 209 12.30 13.50 -1.08
C ALA A 209 12.80 12.74 0.16
N ASP A 210 14.08 12.90 0.54
CA ASP A 210 14.68 12.30 1.74
C ASP A 210 14.07 12.89 3.02
N GLN A 211 13.87 14.21 3.06
CA GLN A 211 13.19 14.89 4.17
C GLN A 211 11.77 14.35 4.36
N LEU A 212 11.00 14.20 3.28
CA LEU A 212 9.65 13.63 3.33
C LEU A 212 9.65 12.18 3.80
N ALA A 213 10.59 11.34 3.33
CA ALA A 213 10.71 9.95 3.75
C ALA A 213 11.02 9.87 5.25
N THR A 214 12.01 10.66 5.71
CA THR A 214 12.38 10.74 7.14
C THR A 214 11.21 11.22 8.00
N ALA A 215 10.48 12.25 7.56
CA ALA A 215 9.31 12.76 8.28
C ALA A 215 8.20 11.70 8.37
N TYR A 216 7.95 10.97 7.26
CA TYR A 216 6.99 9.87 7.23
C TYR A 216 7.34 8.80 8.28
N ASP A 217 8.57 8.29 8.26
CA ASP A 217 9.02 7.24 9.18
C ASP A 217 8.92 7.66 10.64
N ARG A 218 9.32 8.89 10.95
CA ARG A 218 9.24 9.43 12.30
C ARG A 218 7.81 9.64 12.79
N ILE A 219 6.91 10.15 11.94
CA ILE A 219 5.48 10.29 12.26
C ILE A 219 4.85 8.91 12.43
N ALA A 220 5.17 7.95 11.57
CA ALA A 220 4.71 6.58 11.66
C ALA A 220 5.21 5.89 12.95
N ALA A 221 6.42 6.23 13.41
CA ALA A 221 7.00 5.77 14.69
C ALA A 221 6.52 6.57 15.93
N ASN A 222 5.39 7.27 15.83
CA ASN A 222 4.81 8.11 16.89
C ASN A 222 5.56 9.42 17.21
N GLY A 223 6.41 9.92 16.29
CA GLY A 223 7.01 11.25 16.40
C GLY A 223 6.00 12.40 16.42
N ASN A 224 6.42 13.57 16.85
CA ASN A 224 5.61 14.78 16.88
C ASN A 224 5.34 15.26 15.44
N VAL A 225 4.06 15.26 15.03
CA VAL A 225 3.63 15.60 13.66
C VAL A 225 4.07 17.01 13.27
N LYS A 226 3.78 18.02 14.11
CA LYS A 226 4.13 19.42 13.82
C LYS A 226 5.61 19.61 13.58
N LEU A 227 6.45 19.02 14.44
CA LEU A 227 7.90 19.13 14.34
C LEU A 227 8.41 18.47 13.05
N GLN A 228 7.91 17.27 12.73
CA GLN A 228 8.36 16.54 11.52
C GLN A 228 7.91 17.22 10.22
N LEU A 229 6.70 17.77 10.16
CA LEU A 229 6.26 18.55 9.00
C LEU A 229 7.07 19.85 8.85
N ALA A 230 7.46 20.48 9.95
CA ALA A 230 8.29 21.69 9.91
C ALA A 230 9.69 21.42 9.31
N THR A 231 10.27 20.23 9.49
CA THR A 231 11.58 19.88 8.89
C THR A 231 11.54 19.74 7.38
N VAL A 232 10.37 19.60 6.78
CA VAL A 232 10.21 19.53 5.31
C VAL A 232 10.18 20.92 4.67
N VAL A 233 9.92 21.95 5.47
CA VAL A 233 9.64 23.32 5.01
C VAL A 233 10.87 24.24 5.09
N VAL A 234 11.83 23.86 5.89
CA VAL A 234 13.14 24.55 6.06
C VAL A 234 14.14 24.05 5.03
#